data_c45ff1bf54ffa259a3642f2cd29294f2
#
_entry.id   c45ff1bf54ffa259a3642f2cd29294f2
#
_cell.length_a   1.000
_cell.length_b   1.000
_cell.length_c   1.000
_cell.angle_alpha   90.00
_cell.angle_beta   90.00
_cell.angle_gamma   90.00
#
_symmetry.space_group_name_H-M   'P 1'
#
loop_
_entity.id
_entity.type
_entity.pdbx_description
1 polymer ?
#
loop_
_entity_poly.entity_id
_entity_poly.type
_entity_poly.pdbx_seq_one_letter_code
_entity_poly.pdbx_strand_id
1 'polypeptide(L)'
;MKKTTLQQAITRVKVTNQVDVDNVSRLLVQAEAAIGTLTDASVILKVANHNPDSIWLFSRQDGERPEGFHAFLLLNEKGRKELLAGTLDLRNPPLDCMVCQGESPAVIYVWALYTPGILAAGMNTMLDHFASPRYARVDMISRAATTHGERAMQRLGFVKGFALDGFDHPDLFILARSQKARQSQRPRYDSYERGQARTGITVVHEISDLMKVAAIRSAVYIGEQSCPYDEEFDGNDFAATHLLAYVDDEPVGCMRVRFFGDFAKLERLAIRKEYRSSRVAFQLVRASVDLCRAKGFRRIYGHARKDLLHFWKHFGFNVKDNATEFDFSGIDFVEMLDEIHPTNDAISLADSPYRIIRPEGQWSRPGILEGAMASAL
;
A
#
# COMPACT_ATOMS: atom_id res chain seq x y z
N MET A 1 4.44 21.65 22.94
CA MET A 1 5.42 20.94 22.07
C MET A 1 5.32 21.53 20.67
N LYS A 2 6.40 22.15 20.17
CA LYS A 2 6.42 22.84 18.87
C LYS A 2 6.31 21.80 17.76
N LYS A 3 5.30 21.93 16.88
CA LYS A 3 5.25 21.23 15.59
C LYS A 3 6.51 21.63 14.80
N THR A 4 7.53 20.78 14.81
CA THR A 4 8.62 20.88 13.85
C THR A 4 8.02 20.39 12.54
N THR A 5 7.65 21.30 11.68
CA THR A 5 7.08 21.00 10.37
C THR A 5 8.08 20.17 9.57
N LEU A 6 7.60 19.16 8.85
CA LEU A 6 8.38 18.35 7.89
C LEU A 6 9.29 19.23 7.00
N GLN A 7 8.82 20.41 6.62
CA GLN A 7 9.53 21.42 5.87
C GLN A 7 10.82 21.95 6.54
N GLN A 8 10.87 22.02 7.89
CA GLN A 8 12.09 22.39 8.61
C GLN A 8 13.16 21.28 8.68
N ALA A 9 12.74 20.02 8.52
CA ALA A 9 13.67 18.90 8.42
C ALA A 9 14.30 18.81 7.02
N ILE A 10 13.56 19.15 5.95
CA ILE A 10 14.03 19.17 4.56
C ILE A 10 15.16 20.21 4.37
N THR A 11 15.02 21.38 4.99
CA THR A 11 16.01 22.48 4.90
C THR A 11 17.35 22.19 5.58
N ARG A 12 17.51 21.05 6.25
CA ARG A 12 18.73 20.68 6.99
C ARG A 12 19.61 19.62 6.32
N VAL A 13 19.28 19.23 5.10
CA VAL A 13 20.03 18.19 4.36
C VAL A 13 20.53 18.76 3.04
N LYS A 14 21.84 18.62 2.79
CA LYS A 14 22.44 18.85 1.47
C LYS A 14 22.44 17.54 0.71
N VAL A 15 22.13 17.60 -0.57
CA VAL A 15 22.04 16.43 -1.45
C VAL A 15 22.89 16.70 -2.69
N THR A 16 23.71 15.72 -3.09
CA THR A 16 24.52 15.78 -4.30
C THR A 16 24.55 14.42 -4.98
N ASN A 17 24.62 14.41 -6.30
CA ASN A 17 24.89 13.22 -7.12
C ASN A 17 26.33 13.22 -7.68
N GLN A 18 27.17 14.12 -7.21
CA GLN A 18 28.62 14.09 -7.48
C GLN A 18 29.28 13.10 -6.52
N VAL A 19 29.79 12.01 -7.07
CA VAL A 19 30.27 10.84 -6.33
C VAL A 19 31.79 10.72 -6.51
N ASP A 20 32.52 10.59 -5.43
CA ASP A 20 33.97 10.34 -5.41
C ASP A 20 34.30 9.02 -4.68
N VAL A 21 35.47 8.47 -4.97
CA VAL A 21 35.95 7.17 -4.47
C VAL A 21 36.02 7.14 -2.94
N ASP A 22 36.53 8.22 -2.33
CA ASP A 22 36.80 8.26 -0.89
C ASP A 22 35.49 8.24 -0.08
N ASN A 23 34.50 9.08 -0.49
CA ASN A 23 33.20 9.12 0.15
C ASN A 23 32.43 7.81 -0.05
N VAL A 24 32.46 7.22 -1.24
CA VAL A 24 31.80 5.93 -1.51
C VAL A 24 32.41 4.83 -0.66
N SER A 25 33.72 4.65 -0.67
CA SER A 25 34.40 3.59 0.08
C SER A 25 34.14 3.69 1.58
N ARG A 26 34.19 4.90 2.13
CA ARG A 26 33.91 5.15 3.56
C ARG A 26 32.46 4.85 3.93
N LEU A 27 31.50 5.29 3.10
CA LEU A 27 30.09 5.08 3.34
C LEU A 27 29.68 3.62 3.19
N LEU A 28 30.31 2.88 2.25
CA LEU A 28 30.06 1.44 2.08
C LEU A 28 30.43 0.65 3.34
N VAL A 29 31.63 0.89 3.90
CA VAL A 29 32.06 0.21 5.14
C VAL A 29 31.04 0.45 6.27
N GLN A 30 30.54 1.68 6.40
CA GLN A 30 29.54 2.00 7.42
C GLN A 30 28.17 1.35 7.14
N ALA A 31 27.76 1.32 5.88
CA ALA A 31 26.48 0.76 5.47
C ALA A 31 26.47 -0.77 5.59
N GLU A 32 27.56 -1.46 5.25
CA GLU A 32 27.67 -2.92 5.37
C GLU A 32 27.47 -3.41 6.81
N ALA A 33 27.98 -2.64 7.76
CA ALA A 33 27.76 -2.94 9.18
C ALA A 33 26.27 -2.83 9.60
N ALA A 34 25.48 -2.03 8.89
CA ALA A 34 24.09 -1.74 9.24
C ALA A 34 23.07 -2.54 8.42
N ILE A 35 23.33 -2.77 7.14
CA ILE A 35 22.36 -3.35 6.18
C ILE A 35 22.88 -4.61 5.45
N GLY A 36 24.06 -5.11 5.82
CA GLY A 36 24.66 -6.32 5.25
C GLY A 36 25.53 -6.06 4.02
N THR A 37 26.03 -7.13 3.42
CA THR A 37 26.99 -7.08 2.31
C THR A 37 26.45 -6.28 1.13
N LEU A 38 27.21 -5.32 0.68
CA LEU A 38 26.95 -4.47 -0.48
C LEU A 38 27.89 -4.83 -1.65
N THR A 39 27.77 -4.10 -2.75
CA THR A 39 28.66 -4.22 -3.89
C THR A 39 29.92 -3.37 -3.70
N ASP A 40 30.96 -3.63 -4.51
CA ASP A 40 32.22 -2.90 -4.45
C ASP A 40 32.09 -1.43 -4.87
N ALA A 41 32.93 -0.56 -4.30
CA ALA A 41 32.96 0.86 -4.64
C ALA A 41 33.19 1.12 -6.14
N SER A 42 34.00 0.29 -6.80
CA SER A 42 34.24 0.37 -8.25
C SER A 42 32.97 0.18 -9.09
N VAL A 43 32.08 -0.70 -8.65
CA VAL A 43 30.78 -0.95 -9.32
C VAL A 43 29.84 0.25 -9.11
N ILE A 44 29.79 0.81 -7.90
CA ILE A 44 28.98 2.01 -7.61
C ILE A 44 29.44 3.18 -8.46
N LEU A 45 30.74 3.41 -8.57
CA LEU A 45 31.31 4.48 -9.41
C LEU A 45 31.02 4.25 -10.89
N LYS A 46 31.10 3.00 -11.37
CA LYS A 46 30.74 2.62 -12.74
C LYS A 46 29.28 2.97 -13.03
N VAL A 47 28.36 2.67 -12.11
CA VAL A 47 26.94 2.98 -12.23
C VAL A 47 26.71 4.49 -12.17
N ALA A 48 27.33 5.21 -11.23
CA ALA A 48 27.22 6.66 -11.10
C ALA A 48 27.75 7.42 -12.33
N ASN A 49 28.86 6.95 -12.92
CA ASN A 49 29.42 7.52 -14.15
C ASN A 49 28.53 7.27 -15.37
N HIS A 50 27.82 6.13 -15.41
CA HIS A 50 26.87 5.83 -16.48
C HIS A 50 25.62 6.71 -16.39
N ASN A 51 25.07 6.88 -15.17
CA ASN A 51 23.95 7.77 -14.92
C ASN A 51 24.04 8.39 -13.52
N PRO A 52 24.37 9.70 -13.41
CA PRO A 52 24.51 10.39 -12.13
C PRO A 52 23.25 10.39 -11.26
N ASP A 53 22.05 10.23 -11.85
CA ASP A 53 20.79 10.12 -11.09
C ASP A 53 20.67 8.79 -10.33
N SER A 54 21.61 7.86 -10.51
CA SER A 54 21.63 6.57 -9.82
C SER A 54 22.11 6.65 -8.38
N ILE A 55 23.03 7.55 -8.05
CA ILE A 55 23.65 7.62 -6.72
C ILE A 55 23.55 9.03 -6.16
N TRP A 56 23.01 9.12 -4.96
CA TRP A 56 22.79 10.38 -4.25
C TRP A 56 23.44 10.33 -2.88
N LEU A 57 24.28 11.31 -2.56
CA LEU A 57 24.95 11.47 -1.27
C LEU A 57 24.23 12.52 -0.44
N PHE A 58 24.10 12.25 0.86
CA PHE A 58 23.37 13.08 1.82
C PHE A 58 24.29 13.52 2.95
N SER A 59 24.31 14.82 3.25
CA SER A 59 24.98 15.39 4.41
C SER A 59 24.04 16.31 5.18
N ARG A 60 24.26 16.48 6.49
CA ARG A 60 23.59 17.54 7.23
C ARG A 60 24.04 18.90 6.71
N GLN A 61 23.20 19.92 6.93
CA GLN A 61 23.45 21.26 6.41
C GLN A 61 24.81 21.83 6.87
N ASP A 62 25.21 21.53 8.10
CA ASP A 62 26.46 21.95 8.72
C ASP A 62 27.58 20.89 8.59
N GLY A 63 27.31 19.77 7.92
CA GLY A 63 28.25 18.67 7.71
C GLY A 63 29.20 18.95 6.55
N GLU A 64 30.48 18.67 6.78
CA GLU A 64 31.54 18.83 5.75
C GLU A 64 31.58 17.66 4.77
N ARG A 65 31.11 16.47 5.19
CA ARG A 65 31.16 15.19 4.42
C ARG A 65 29.82 14.51 4.37
N PRO A 66 29.54 13.74 3.31
CA PRO A 66 28.35 12.90 3.25
C PRO A 66 28.28 11.88 4.39
N GLU A 67 27.11 11.75 5.00
CA GLU A 67 26.83 10.82 6.11
C GLU A 67 25.96 9.64 5.69
N GLY A 68 25.44 9.67 4.47
CA GLY A 68 24.61 8.61 3.93
C GLY A 68 24.46 8.69 2.43
N PHE A 69 23.81 7.67 1.86
CA PHE A 69 23.54 7.63 0.43
C PHE A 69 22.22 6.91 0.13
N HIS A 70 21.64 7.23 -1.04
CA HIS A 70 20.63 6.46 -1.71
C HIS A 70 21.14 6.01 -3.07
N ALA A 71 20.98 4.73 -3.38
CA ALA A 71 21.40 4.14 -4.64
C ALA A 71 20.19 3.53 -5.36
N PHE A 72 20.10 3.82 -6.65
CA PHE A 72 19.04 3.35 -7.54
C PHE A 72 19.64 2.78 -8.82
N LEU A 73 19.05 1.70 -9.34
CA LEU A 73 19.31 1.25 -10.70
C LEU A 73 18.15 1.74 -11.58
N LEU A 74 18.45 2.62 -12.50
CA LEU A 74 17.51 3.17 -13.46
C LEU A 74 17.51 2.26 -14.69
N LEU A 75 16.66 1.23 -14.68
CA LEU A 75 16.69 0.13 -15.64
C LEU A 75 15.86 0.45 -16.89
N ASN A 76 16.40 0.09 -18.06
CA ASN A 76 15.67 0.08 -19.32
C ASN A 76 14.76 -1.17 -19.44
N GLU A 77 14.09 -1.38 -20.58
CA GLU A 77 13.19 -2.52 -20.77
C GLU A 77 13.93 -3.88 -20.68
N LYS A 78 15.19 -3.96 -21.09
CA LYS A 78 16.01 -5.17 -20.92
C LYS A 78 16.26 -5.45 -19.45
N GLY A 79 16.76 -4.45 -18.73
CA GLY A 79 17.04 -4.55 -17.28
C GLY A 79 15.77 -4.83 -16.47
N ARG A 80 14.63 -4.22 -16.85
CA ARG A 80 13.33 -4.52 -16.24
C ARG A 80 12.94 -6.00 -16.41
N LYS A 81 13.07 -6.56 -17.62
CA LYS A 81 12.77 -7.98 -17.87
C LYS A 81 13.69 -8.90 -17.06
N GLU A 82 14.99 -8.62 -17.03
CA GLU A 82 15.95 -9.40 -16.25
C GLU A 82 15.71 -9.30 -14.72
N LEU A 83 15.33 -8.12 -14.22
CA LEU A 83 14.94 -7.94 -12.81
C LEU A 83 13.72 -8.80 -12.46
N LEU A 84 12.67 -8.76 -13.29
CA LEU A 84 11.44 -9.54 -13.08
C LEU A 84 11.68 -11.04 -13.26
N ALA A 85 12.57 -11.45 -14.17
CA ALA A 85 12.96 -12.85 -14.31
C ALA A 85 13.91 -13.35 -13.20
N GLY A 86 14.40 -12.44 -12.33
CA GLY A 86 15.37 -12.77 -11.26
C GLY A 86 16.78 -13.09 -11.80
N THR A 87 17.08 -12.72 -13.04
CA THR A 87 18.37 -12.99 -13.71
C THR A 87 19.32 -11.81 -13.71
N LEU A 88 18.86 -10.61 -13.33
CA LEU A 88 19.70 -9.42 -13.25
C LEU A 88 20.74 -9.57 -12.14
N ASP A 89 22.03 -9.43 -12.50
CA ASP A 89 23.10 -9.37 -11.50
C ASP A 89 23.07 -8.03 -10.75
N LEU A 90 22.52 -8.04 -9.54
CA LEU A 90 22.43 -6.86 -8.68
C LEU A 90 23.77 -6.53 -8.00
N ARG A 91 24.77 -7.42 -8.03
CA ARG A 91 26.11 -7.13 -7.48
C ARG A 91 27.00 -6.40 -8.47
N ASN A 92 26.84 -6.66 -9.75
CA ASN A 92 27.55 -5.98 -10.83
C ASN A 92 26.59 -5.75 -12.00
N PRO A 93 25.64 -4.80 -11.88
CA PRO A 93 24.60 -4.61 -12.89
C PRO A 93 25.21 -4.26 -14.25
N PRO A 94 24.78 -4.95 -15.34
CA PRO A 94 25.22 -4.63 -16.68
C PRO A 94 24.75 -3.24 -17.10
N LEU A 95 25.65 -2.41 -17.65
CA LEU A 95 25.29 -1.04 -18.05
C LEU A 95 24.30 -1.00 -19.21
N ASP A 96 24.28 -2.03 -20.06
CA ASP A 96 23.30 -2.17 -21.16
C ASP A 96 21.88 -2.51 -20.69
N CYS A 97 21.72 -2.82 -19.38
CA CYS A 97 20.42 -2.95 -18.69
C CYS A 97 19.94 -1.64 -18.08
N MET A 98 20.72 -0.55 -18.16
CA MET A 98 20.42 0.73 -17.55
C MET A 98 20.19 1.82 -18.61
N VAL A 99 19.51 2.89 -18.22
CA VAL A 99 19.35 4.07 -19.07
C VAL A 99 20.50 5.05 -18.86
N CYS A 100 20.89 5.77 -19.91
CA CYS A 100 21.81 6.90 -19.83
C CYS A 100 21.17 8.12 -19.17
N GLN A 101 22.00 9.09 -18.78
CA GLN A 101 21.51 10.36 -18.25
C GLN A 101 20.55 11.03 -19.27
N GLY A 102 19.39 11.48 -18.77
CA GLY A 102 18.40 12.15 -19.61
C GLY A 102 17.31 11.23 -20.16
N GLU A 103 17.51 9.91 -20.18
CA GLU A 103 16.52 8.93 -20.62
C GLU A 103 15.53 8.57 -19.51
N SER A 104 14.33 8.11 -19.89
CA SER A 104 13.31 7.64 -18.95
C SER A 104 13.48 6.14 -18.71
N PRO A 105 13.63 5.68 -17.47
CA PRO A 105 13.72 4.25 -17.18
C PRO A 105 12.37 3.55 -17.32
N ALA A 106 12.40 2.24 -17.57
CA ALA A 106 11.24 1.36 -17.56
C ALA A 106 10.85 0.95 -16.13
N VAL A 107 11.83 0.86 -15.23
CA VAL A 107 11.64 0.60 -13.80
C VAL A 107 12.81 1.20 -13.01
N ILE A 108 12.53 1.64 -11.79
CA ILE A 108 13.55 2.07 -10.82
C ILE A 108 13.68 0.99 -9.75
N TYR A 109 14.87 0.40 -9.64
CA TYR A 109 15.16 -0.52 -8.54
C TYR A 109 15.86 0.24 -7.42
N VAL A 110 15.26 0.25 -6.22
CA VAL A 110 15.90 0.82 -5.02
C VAL A 110 16.97 -0.14 -4.56
N TRP A 111 18.22 0.17 -4.89
CA TRP A 111 19.36 -0.72 -4.74
C TRP A 111 19.88 -0.74 -3.29
N ALA A 112 20.08 0.44 -2.69
CA ALA A 112 20.42 0.57 -1.29
C ALA A 112 20.01 1.95 -0.74
N LEU A 113 19.58 1.99 0.53
CA LEU A 113 19.29 3.22 1.26
C LEU A 113 20.02 3.18 2.61
N TYR A 114 20.98 4.08 2.79
CA TYR A 114 21.71 4.24 4.04
C TYR A 114 21.85 5.72 4.40
N THR A 115 21.01 6.21 5.31
CA THR A 115 20.99 7.62 5.76
C THR A 115 20.68 7.67 7.25
N PRO A 116 21.64 7.30 8.12
CA PRO A 116 21.41 7.19 9.55
C PRO A 116 21.04 8.55 10.17
N GLY A 117 19.90 8.60 10.85
CA GLY A 117 19.41 9.81 11.52
C GLY A 117 18.81 10.90 10.61
N ILE A 118 18.93 10.77 9.28
CA ILE A 118 18.40 11.75 8.29
C ILE A 118 17.53 11.10 7.21
N LEU A 119 17.09 9.86 7.42
CA LEU A 119 16.33 9.07 6.43
C LEU A 119 15.09 9.80 5.92
N ALA A 120 14.30 10.39 6.82
CA ALA A 120 13.06 11.06 6.44
C ALA A 120 13.29 12.28 5.53
N ALA A 121 14.33 13.08 5.81
CA ALA A 121 14.70 14.24 5.00
C ALA A 121 15.23 13.81 3.62
N GLY A 122 16.12 12.80 3.60
CA GLY A 122 16.65 12.24 2.35
C GLY A 122 15.56 11.64 1.46
N MET A 123 14.65 10.89 2.05
CA MET A 123 13.52 10.28 1.32
C MET A 123 12.58 11.32 0.70
N ASN A 124 12.29 12.42 1.42
CA ASN A 124 11.44 13.47 0.85
C ASN A 124 12.09 14.10 -0.39
N THR A 125 13.39 14.38 -0.33
CA THR A 125 14.13 14.92 -1.48
C THR A 125 14.10 13.96 -2.67
N MET A 126 14.24 12.66 -2.43
CA MET A 126 14.13 11.66 -3.50
C MET A 126 12.73 11.50 -4.05
N LEU A 127 11.70 11.57 -3.19
CA LEU A 127 10.32 11.55 -3.64
C LEU A 127 9.99 12.75 -4.54
N ASP A 128 10.51 13.95 -4.21
CA ASP A 128 10.36 15.14 -5.05
C ASP A 128 11.09 14.97 -6.40
N HIS A 129 12.31 14.44 -6.40
CA HIS A 129 13.05 14.14 -7.62
C HIS A 129 12.28 13.15 -8.52
N PHE A 130 11.82 12.05 -7.94
CA PHE A 130 11.06 11.03 -8.66
C PHE A 130 9.58 11.38 -8.92
N ALA A 131 9.10 12.53 -8.45
CA ALA A 131 7.82 13.10 -8.85
C ALA A 131 7.89 13.89 -10.17
N SER A 132 9.11 14.17 -10.67
CA SER A 132 9.29 14.86 -11.96
C SER A 132 8.65 14.07 -13.12
N PRO A 133 8.25 14.74 -14.22
CA PRO A 133 7.53 14.11 -15.35
C PRO A 133 8.22 12.87 -15.92
N ARG A 134 9.57 12.84 -15.89
CA ARG A 134 10.39 11.71 -16.35
C ARG A 134 10.15 10.44 -15.56
N TYR A 135 9.94 10.53 -14.25
CA TYR A 135 9.88 9.40 -13.32
C TYR A 135 8.49 9.15 -12.74
N ALA A 136 7.57 10.12 -12.86
CA ALA A 136 6.28 10.11 -12.15
C ALA A 136 5.41 8.88 -12.42
N ARG A 137 5.58 8.23 -13.59
CA ARG A 137 4.83 7.03 -14.00
C ARG A 137 5.67 5.76 -13.99
N VAL A 138 6.91 5.82 -13.49
CA VAL A 138 7.83 4.70 -13.46
C VAL A 138 7.68 3.96 -12.13
N ASP A 139 7.45 2.65 -12.20
CA ASP A 139 7.34 1.79 -11.03
C ASP A 139 8.65 1.71 -10.28
N MET A 140 8.58 1.67 -8.95
CA MET A 140 9.77 1.46 -8.11
C MET A 140 9.67 0.08 -7.47
N ILE A 141 10.74 -0.70 -7.59
CA ILE A 141 10.85 -2.04 -6.99
C ILE A 141 12.01 -2.04 -5.98
N SER A 142 11.87 -2.78 -4.91
CA SER A 142 12.89 -2.91 -3.86
C SER A 142 12.87 -4.29 -3.23
N ARG A 143 13.97 -4.64 -2.57
CA ARG A 143 14.04 -5.75 -1.60
C ARG A 143 14.50 -5.21 -0.25
N ALA A 144 13.76 -5.49 0.80
CA ALA A 144 14.18 -5.12 2.15
C ALA A 144 15.21 -6.10 2.67
N ALA A 145 16.37 -5.59 3.09
CA ALA A 145 17.42 -6.40 3.72
C ALA A 145 17.18 -6.63 5.22
N THR A 146 16.35 -5.79 5.86
CA THR A 146 16.08 -5.82 7.30
C THR A 146 14.61 -5.60 7.59
N THR A 147 14.13 -6.08 8.75
CA THR A 147 12.76 -5.81 9.23
C THR A 147 12.48 -4.30 9.37
N HIS A 148 13.49 -3.50 9.69
CA HIS A 148 13.36 -2.04 9.76
C HIS A 148 13.16 -1.44 8.36
N GLY A 149 13.92 -1.91 7.38
CA GLY A 149 13.76 -1.54 5.96
C GLY A 149 12.39 -1.93 5.42
N GLU A 150 11.88 -3.11 5.75
CA GLU A 150 10.52 -3.53 5.39
C GLU A 150 9.44 -2.55 5.90
N ARG A 151 9.52 -2.18 7.19
CA ARG A 151 8.60 -1.20 7.78
C ARG A 151 8.72 0.19 7.12
N ALA A 152 9.94 0.59 6.75
CA ALA A 152 10.17 1.85 6.07
C ALA A 152 9.53 1.84 4.66
N MET A 153 9.73 0.77 3.87
CA MET A 153 9.11 0.61 2.55
C MET A 153 7.58 0.66 2.62
N GLN A 154 6.98 -0.07 3.58
CA GLN A 154 5.52 -0.05 3.76
C GLN A 154 4.99 1.35 4.13
N ARG A 155 5.72 2.13 4.95
CA ARG A 155 5.34 3.51 5.28
C ARG A 155 5.41 4.45 4.09
N LEU A 156 6.30 4.18 3.14
CA LEU A 156 6.45 4.93 1.90
C LEU A 156 5.40 4.52 0.83
N GLY A 157 4.55 3.56 1.13
CA GLY A 157 3.49 3.10 0.22
C GLY A 157 3.89 1.92 -0.67
N PHE A 158 5.06 1.33 -0.48
CA PHE A 158 5.41 0.09 -1.15
C PHE A 158 4.57 -1.07 -0.64
N VAL A 159 4.14 -1.94 -1.52
CA VAL A 159 3.40 -3.17 -1.22
C VAL A 159 4.32 -4.37 -1.39
N LYS A 160 4.34 -5.28 -0.41
CA LYS A 160 5.08 -6.53 -0.48
C LYS A 160 4.29 -7.57 -1.25
N GLY A 161 4.96 -8.27 -2.13
CA GLY A 161 4.38 -9.28 -2.99
C GLY A 161 3.56 -8.67 -4.14
N PHE A 162 3.95 -8.98 -5.36
CA PHE A 162 3.21 -8.54 -6.55
C PHE A 162 3.45 -9.51 -7.70
N ALA A 163 2.50 -9.58 -8.62
CA ALA A 163 2.66 -10.25 -9.91
C ALA A 163 2.76 -9.18 -11.01
N LEU A 164 3.74 -9.29 -11.88
CA LEU A 164 3.93 -8.34 -12.99
C LEU A 164 4.55 -9.08 -14.18
N ASP A 165 3.99 -8.87 -15.38
CA ASP A 165 4.46 -9.47 -16.64
C ASP A 165 4.60 -11.00 -16.62
N GLY A 166 3.71 -11.68 -15.88
CA GLY A 166 3.72 -13.14 -15.76
C GLY A 166 4.69 -13.71 -14.72
N PHE A 167 5.39 -12.84 -13.98
CA PHE A 167 6.26 -13.22 -12.86
C PHE A 167 5.62 -12.90 -11.52
N ASP A 168 5.74 -13.82 -10.57
CA ASP A 168 5.29 -13.62 -9.17
C ASP A 168 6.49 -13.34 -8.27
N HIS A 169 6.39 -12.27 -7.48
CA HIS A 169 7.47 -11.75 -6.64
C HIS A 169 7.03 -11.61 -5.18
N PRO A 170 6.91 -12.69 -4.41
CA PRO A 170 6.40 -12.63 -3.03
C PRO A 170 7.32 -11.84 -2.08
N ASP A 171 8.63 -11.79 -2.36
CA ASP A 171 9.65 -11.18 -1.49
C ASP A 171 10.06 -9.76 -1.89
N LEU A 172 9.61 -9.28 -3.04
CA LEU A 172 9.90 -7.93 -3.48
C LEU A 172 8.79 -6.96 -3.06
N PHE A 173 9.17 -5.70 -2.99
CA PHE A 173 8.26 -4.58 -2.74
C PHE A 173 8.09 -3.77 -4.02
N ILE A 174 6.88 -3.31 -4.29
CA ILE A 174 6.60 -2.40 -5.41
C ILE A 174 5.86 -1.15 -4.93
N LEU A 175 6.30 0.01 -5.40
CA LEU A 175 5.52 1.23 -5.45
C LEU A 175 5.02 1.39 -6.88
N ALA A 176 3.79 0.92 -7.13
CA ALA A 176 3.17 0.94 -8.44
C ALA A 176 2.77 2.36 -8.83
N ARG A 177 3.36 2.86 -9.91
CA ARG A 177 3.10 4.19 -10.49
C ARG A 177 2.57 4.07 -11.91
N SER A 178 2.97 3.05 -12.66
CA SER A 178 2.43 2.74 -13.97
C SER A 178 0.99 2.23 -13.86
N GLN A 179 0.19 2.46 -14.90
CA GLN A 179 -1.18 1.93 -14.95
C GLN A 179 -1.18 0.39 -14.91
N LYS A 180 -0.23 -0.25 -15.61
CA LYS A 180 -0.10 -1.70 -15.67
C LYS A 180 0.18 -2.31 -14.30
N ALA A 181 1.16 -1.76 -13.55
CA ALA A 181 1.49 -2.27 -12.23
C ALA A 181 0.37 -2.02 -11.21
N ARG A 182 -0.34 -0.88 -11.31
CA ARG A 182 -1.51 -0.62 -10.45
C ARG A 182 -2.64 -1.60 -10.69
N GLN A 183 -2.86 -2.00 -11.94
CA GLN A 183 -3.88 -2.99 -12.31
C GLN A 183 -3.50 -4.42 -11.87
N SER A 184 -2.21 -4.74 -11.80
CA SER A 184 -1.71 -6.05 -11.35
C SER A 184 -1.64 -6.20 -9.83
N GLN A 185 -1.71 -5.10 -9.07
CA GLN A 185 -1.80 -5.18 -7.61
C GLN A 185 -3.18 -5.63 -7.18
N ARG A 186 -3.23 -6.67 -6.35
CA ARG A 186 -4.50 -7.04 -5.72
C ARG A 186 -5.01 -5.88 -4.85
N PRO A 187 -6.26 -5.47 -5.03
CA PRO A 187 -6.86 -4.46 -4.18
C PRO A 187 -6.85 -4.92 -2.70
N ARG A 188 -6.80 -3.98 -1.76
CA ARG A 188 -6.81 -4.31 -0.33
C ARG A 188 -8.01 -5.15 0.09
N TYR A 189 -9.18 -4.94 -0.54
CA TYR A 189 -10.41 -5.69 -0.29
C TYR A 189 -10.41 -7.10 -0.93
N ASP A 190 -9.36 -7.47 -1.65
CA ASP A 190 -9.16 -8.77 -2.29
C ASP A 190 -7.71 -9.26 -2.09
N SER A 191 -7.17 -9.10 -0.88
CA SER A 191 -5.78 -9.40 -0.54
C SER A 191 -5.59 -10.70 0.24
N TYR A 192 -6.66 -11.36 0.66
CA TYR A 192 -6.58 -12.64 1.36
C TYR A 192 -6.19 -13.77 0.41
N GLU A 193 -5.26 -14.59 0.85
CA GLU A 193 -4.88 -15.87 0.25
C GLU A 193 -4.67 -16.89 1.35
N ARG A 194 -5.31 -18.04 1.18
CA ARG A 194 -5.21 -19.15 2.13
C ARG A 194 -3.76 -19.67 2.22
N GLY A 195 -3.31 -19.97 3.41
CA GLY A 195 -1.97 -20.50 3.66
C GLY A 195 -0.85 -19.44 3.68
N GLN A 196 -1.18 -18.15 3.53
CA GLN A 196 -0.20 -17.08 3.69
C GLN A 196 -0.25 -16.51 5.09
N ALA A 197 0.90 -16.59 5.81
CA ALA A 197 1.08 -16.03 7.15
C ALA A 197 1.11 -14.50 7.13
N ARG A 198 -0.03 -13.87 6.84
CA ARG A 198 -0.21 -12.41 6.82
C ARG A 198 -1.67 -12.04 7.04
N THR A 199 -1.93 -10.79 7.38
CA THR A 199 -3.28 -10.24 7.35
C THR A 199 -3.75 -10.08 5.91
N GLY A 200 -4.87 -10.71 5.56
CA GLY A 200 -5.56 -10.56 4.28
C GLY A 200 -7.02 -10.20 4.47
N ILE A 201 -7.61 -9.54 3.48
CA ILE A 201 -9.02 -9.14 3.47
C ILE A 201 -9.66 -9.66 2.18
N THR A 202 -10.86 -10.17 2.28
CA THR A 202 -11.68 -10.59 1.13
C THR A 202 -13.08 -10.01 1.23
N VAL A 203 -13.71 -9.82 0.08
CA VAL A 203 -15.17 -9.64 -0.01
C VAL A 203 -15.82 -11.00 0.14
N VAL A 204 -16.88 -11.08 0.92
CA VAL A 204 -17.63 -12.31 1.17
C VAL A 204 -18.49 -12.66 -0.05
N HIS A 205 -18.33 -13.88 -0.57
CA HIS A 205 -19.07 -14.41 -1.72
C HIS A 205 -19.85 -15.69 -1.38
N GLU A 206 -19.51 -16.33 -0.28
CA GLU A 206 -20.10 -17.62 0.11
C GLU A 206 -20.84 -17.52 1.43
N ILE A 207 -21.86 -18.36 1.60
CA ILE A 207 -22.62 -18.45 2.85
C ILE A 207 -21.71 -18.84 4.02
N SER A 208 -20.73 -19.71 3.79
CA SER A 208 -19.73 -20.11 4.80
C SER A 208 -18.96 -18.93 5.37
N ASP A 209 -18.61 -17.93 4.54
CA ASP A 209 -17.93 -16.72 4.98
C ASP A 209 -18.90 -15.74 5.66
N LEU A 210 -20.14 -15.67 5.20
CA LEU A 210 -21.17 -14.89 5.89
C LEU A 210 -21.43 -15.43 7.30
N MET A 211 -21.37 -16.74 7.50
CA MET A 211 -21.46 -17.37 8.83
C MET A 211 -20.29 -16.97 9.73
N LYS A 212 -19.06 -16.84 9.20
CA LYS A 212 -17.92 -16.33 9.96
C LYS A 212 -18.12 -14.86 10.35
N VAL A 213 -18.65 -14.03 9.44
CA VAL A 213 -19.03 -12.64 9.73
C VAL A 213 -20.04 -12.58 10.86
N ALA A 214 -21.12 -13.39 10.78
CA ALA A 214 -22.14 -13.45 11.82
C ALA A 214 -21.58 -13.89 13.18
N ALA A 215 -20.69 -14.88 13.21
CA ALA A 215 -20.04 -15.35 14.43
C ALA A 215 -19.18 -14.26 15.08
N ILE A 216 -18.37 -13.52 14.29
CA ILE A 216 -17.55 -12.41 14.79
C ILE A 216 -18.43 -11.28 15.34
N ARG A 217 -19.48 -10.91 14.62
CA ARG A 217 -20.40 -9.85 15.02
C ARG A 217 -21.16 -10.23 16.30
N SER A 218 -21.65 -11.47 16.39
CA SER A 218 -22.33 -11.98 17.60
C SER A 218 -21.40 -11.93 18.82
N ALA A 219 -20.15 -12.37 18.68
CA ALA A 219 -19.19 -12.31 19.76
C ALA A 219 -18.93 -10.86 20.25
N VAL A 220 -18.78 -9.91 19.31
CA VAL A 220 -18.45 -8.52 19.63
C VAL A 220 -19.68 -7.73 20.08
N TYR A 221 -20.76 -7.73 19.31
CA TYR A 221 -21.91 -6.87 19.59
C TYR A 221 -22.85 -7.48 20.64
N ILE A 222 -23.20 -8.75 20.51
CA ILE A 222 -24.10 -9.39 21.48
C ILE A 222 -23.32 -9.80 22.73
N GLY A 223 -22.21 -10.52 22.57
CA GLY A 223 -21.46 -11.08 23.69
C GLY A 223 -20.73 -10.04 24.54
N GLU A 224 -20.11 -9.02 23.93
CA GLU A 224 -19.32 -8.02 24.69
C GLU A 224 -20.08 -6.72 24.93
N GLN A 225 -20.93 -6.27 24.00
CA GLN A 225 -21.60 -4.97 24.08
C GLN A 225 -23.08 -5.07 24.50
N SER A 226 -23.58 -6.29 24.73
CA SER A 226 -24.97 -6.55 25.12
C SER A 226 -26.01 -5.96 24.14
N CYS A 227 -25.65 -5.82 22.87
CA CYS A 227 -26.56 -5.36 21.82
C CYS A 227 -27.71 -6.35 21.66
N PRO A 228 -28.98 -5.92 21.61
CA PRO A 228 -30.11 -6.80 21.35
C PRO A 228 -29.97 -7.53 20.02
N TYR A 229 -30.44 -8.78 19.96
CA TYR A 229 -30.33 -9.63 18.78
C TYR A 229 -30.91 -8.97 17.53
N ASP A 230 -32.12 -8.40 17.63
CA ASP A 230 -32.84 -7.79 16.50
C ASP A 230 -32.19 -6.46 16.05
N GLU A 231 -31.45 -5.79 16.92
CA GLU A 231 -30.68 -4.61 16.55
C GLU A 231 -29.39 -4.99 15.80
N GLU A 232 -28.75 -6.09 16.18
CA GLU A 232 -27.55 -6.54 15.49
C GLU A 232 -27.89 -7.15 14.12
N PHE A 233 -28.90 -8.03 14.07
CA PHE A 233 -29.37 -8.66 12.83
C PHE A 233 -30.60 -7.93 12.27
N ASP A 234 -30.35 -6.73 11.76
CA ASP A 234 -31.31 -5.74 11.32
C ASP A 234 -31.96 -6.00 9.93
N GLY A 235 -31.79 -7.22 9.37
CA GLY A 235 -32.32 -7.62 8.08
C GLY A 235 -31.61 -7.08 6.86
N ASN A 236 -30.54 -6.29 7.01
CA ASN A 236 -29.83 -5.66 5.90
C ASN A 236 -28.65 -6.51 5.37
N ASP A 237 -28.37 -7.67 5.94
CA ASP A 237 -27.15 -8.42 5.62
C ASP A 237 -27.16 -9.00 4.19
N PHE A 238 -28.33 -9.40 3.67
CA PHE A 238 -28.47 -9.93 2.32
C PHE A 238 -28.35 -8.88 1.21
N ALA A 239 -28.57 -7.60 1.54
CA ALA A 239 -28.47 -6.47 0.60
C ALA A 239 -27.13 -5.70 0.76
N ALA A 240 -26.22 -6.23 1.53
CA ALA A 240 -24.95 -5.60 1.85
C ALA A 240 -23.75 -6.37 1.30
N THR A 241 -22.65 -5.67 1.11
CA THR A 241 -21.35 -6.29 0.86
C THR A 241 -20.58 -6.39 2.18
N HIS A 242 -20.10 -7.58 2.49
CA HIS A 242 -19.32 -7.84 3.69
C HIS A 242 -17.85 -8.03 3.35
N LEU A 243 -16.97 -7.41 4.14
CA LEU A 243 -15.55 -7.68 4.12
C LEU A 243 -15.17 -8.51 5.34
N LEU A 244 -14.33 -9.51 5.12
CA LEU A 244 -13.84 -10.43 6.15
C LEU A 244 -12.30 -10.36 6.17
N ALA A 245 -11.75 -10.14 7.36
CA ALA A 245 -10.30 -10.09 7.58
C ALA A 245 -9.81 -11.38 8.22
N TYR A 246 -8.70 -11.87 7.72
CA TYR A 246 -7.99 -13.04 8.21
C TYR A 246 -6.60 -12.68 8.73
N VAL A 247 -6.14 -13.39 9.73
CA VAL A 247 -4.74 -13.43 10.19
C VAL A 247 -4.37 -14.90 10.28
N ASP A 248 -3.38 -15.34 9.52
CA ASP A 248 -2.93 -16.75 9.47
C ASP A 248 -4.10 -17.74 9.24
N ASP A 249 -4.96 -17.43 8.26
CA ASP A 249 -6.19 -18.16 7.93
C ASP A 249 -7.31 -18.14 8.99
N GLU A 250 -7.11 -17.49 10.12
CA GLU A 250 -8.12 -17.31 11.15
C GLU A 250 -8.99 -16.08 10.86
N PRO A 251 -10.32 -16.17 10.78
CA PRO A 251 -11.21 -15.03 10.59
C PRO A 251 -11.26 -14.19 11.87
N VAL A 252 -10.80 -12.95 11.80
CA VAL A 252 -10.54 -12.13 13.00
C VAL A 252 -11.33 -10.83 13.07
N GLY A 253 -11.89 -10.38 11.96
CA GLY A 253 -12.68 -9.15 11.92
C GLY A 253 -13.51 -9.03 10.66
N CYS A 254 -14.51 -8.19 10.68
CA CYS A 254 -15.39 -7.94 9.55
C CYS A 254 -15.90 -6.51 9.52
N MET A 255 -16.43 -6.11 8.36
CA MET A 255 -17.09 -4.83 8.13
C MET A 255 -18.21 -4.99 7.12
N ARG A 256 -19.33 -4.32 7.33
CA ARG A 256 -20.47 -4.27 6.41
C ARG A 256 -20.44 -2.95 5.63
N VAL A 257 -20.63 -3.03 4.33
CA VAL A 257 -20.78 -1.88 3.43
C VAL A 257 -22.12 -1.97 2.75
N ARG A 258 -22.94 -0.92 2.86
CA ARG A 258 -24.19 -0.79 2.12
C ARG A 258 -24.06 0.31 1.07
N PHE A 259 -24.62 0.06 -0.10
CA PHE A 259 -24.60 1.02 -1.21
C PHE A 259 -25.99 1.63 -1.40
N PHE A 260 -26.04 2.94 -1.47
CA PHE A 260 -27.20 3.74 -1.77
C PHE A 260 -27.00 4.44 -3.11
N GLY A 261 -27.97 5.23 -3.58
CA GLY A 261 -27.88 5.84 -4.92
C GLY A 261 -26.61 6.67 -5.15
N ASP A 262 -26.21 7.50 -4.20
CA ASP A 262 -25.11 8.45 -4.37
C ASP A 262 -24.06 8.42 -3.23
N PHE A 263 -24.21 7.52 -2.24
CA PHE A 263 -23.25 7.32 -1.17
C PHE A 263 -23.18 5.85 -0.74
N ALA A 264 -22.06 5.47 -0.14
CA ALA A 264 -21.91 4.20 0.56
C ALA A 264 -21.97 4.41 2.07
N LYS A 265 -22.46 3.42 2.83
CA LYS A 265 -22.48 3.43 4.29
C LYS A 265 -21.55 2.36 4.84
N LEU A 266 -20.58 2.75 5.65
CA LEU A 266 -19.75 1.83 6.42
C LEU A 266 -20.38 1.59 7.79
N GLU A 267 -20.54 0.31 8.14
CA GLU A 267 -21.17 -0.08 9.40
C GLU A 267 -20.70 -1.47 9.86
N ARG A 268 -21.01 -1.84 11.11
CA ARG A 268 -20.71 -3.16 11.67
C ARG A 268 -19.23 -3.54 11.60
N LEU A 269 -18.32 -2.59 11.89
CA LEU A 269 -16.89 -2.90 12.10
C LEU A 269 -16.74 -3.70 13.40
N ALA A 270 -16.40 -4.96 13.31
CA ALA A 270 -16.19 -5.85 14.44
C ALA A 270 -14.83 -6.53 14.35
N ILE A 271 -14.06 -6.50 15.45
CA ILE A 271 -12.75 -7.15 15.58
C ILE A 271 -12.79 -8.01 16.84
N ARG A 272 -12.42 -9.27 16.71
CA ARG A 272 -12.25 -10.18 17.85
C ARG A 272 -11.29 -9.58 18.87
N LYS A 273 -11.58 -9.73 20.16
CA LYS A 273 -10.88 -9.07 21.26
C LYS A 273 -9.37 -9.28 21.23
N GLU A 274 -8.91 -10.48 20.89
CA GLU A 274 -7.52 -10.91 20.85
C GLU A 274 -6.70 -10.17 19.76
N TYR A 275 -7.38 -9.63 18.74
CA TYR A 275 -6.75 -8.98 17.58
C TYR A 275 -6.90 -7.45 17.57
N ARG A 276 -7.49 -6.82 18.61
CA ARG A 276 -7.72 -5.37 18.65
C ARG A 276 -6.46 -4.54 18.77
N SER A 277 -5.39 -5.10 19.33
CA SER A 277 -4.07 -4.44 19.36
C SER A 277 -3.33 -4.50 18.02
N SER A 278 -3.84 -5.27 17.05
CA SER A 278 -3.31 -5.36 15.70
C SER A 278 -3.81 -4.21 14.80
N ARG A 279 -3.33 -4.17 13.55
CA ARG A 279 -3.78 -3.20 12.55
C ARG A 279 -5.01 -3.63 11.74
N VAL A 280 -5.66 -4.71 12.11
CA VAL A 280 -6.79 -5.30 11.33
C VAL A 280 -7.93 -4.29 11.14
N ALA A 281 -8.33 -3.56 12.19
CA ALA A 281 -9.38 -2.54 12.08
C ALA A 281 -9.02 -1.48 11.03
N PHE A 282 -7.77 -0.97 11.04
CA PHE A 282 -7.28 0.01 10.07
C PHE A 282 -7.29 -0.55 8.65
N GLN A 283 -6.91 -1.82 8.49
CA GLN A 283 -6.88 -2.47 7.18
C GLN A 283 -8.30 -2.69 6.63
N LEU A 284 -9.26 -3.11 7.47
CA LEU A 284 -10.66 -3.27 7.08
C LEU A 284 -11.28 -1.96 6.63
N VAL A 285 -11.10 -0.86 7.40
CA VAL A 285 -11.64 0.45 6.99
C VAL A 285 -11.03 0.89 5.67
N ARG A 286 -9.71 0.79 5.50
CA ARG A 286 -9.04 1.16 4.23
C ARG A 286 -9.53 0.29 3.07
N ALA A 287 -9.69 -1.01 3.27
CA ALA A 287 -10.21 -1.91 2.24
C ALA A 287 -11.64 -1.54 1.85
N SER A 288 -12.49 -1.19 2.82
CA SER A 288 -13.86 -0.75 2.57
C SER A 288 -13.93 0.57 1.81
N VAL A 289 -13.07 1.55 2.16
CA VAL A 289 -12.94 2.81 1.42
C VAL A 289 -12.46 2.55 -0.01
N ASP A 290 -11.45 1.70 -0.21
CA ASP A 290 -10.94 1.34 -1.54
C ASP A 290 -12.01 0.63 -2.38
N LEU A 291 -12.84 -0.23 -1.78
CA LEU A 291 -13.98 -0.86 -2.46
C LEU A 291 -14.99 0.19 -2.93
N CYS A 292 -15.35 1.14 -2.08
CA CYS A 292 -16.26 2.24 -2.44
C CYS A 292 -15.69 3.08 -3.60
N ARG A 293 -14.37 3.37 -3.57
CA ARG A 293 -13.67 4.11 -4.64
C ARG A 293 -13.65 3.33 -5.96
N ALA A 294 -13.44 2.00 -5.89
CA ALA A 294 -13.47 1.12 -7.06
C ALA A 294 -14.88 1.01 -7.68
N LYS A 295 -15.92 1.18 -6.87
CA LYS A 295 -17.32 1.24 -7.34
C LYS A 295 -17.75 2.62 -7.85
N GLY A 296 -16.89 3.64 -7.77
CA GLY A 296 -17.19 4.98 -8.26
C GLY A 296 -17.87 5.93 -7.27
N PHE A 297 -18.01 5.53 -6.01
CA PHE A 297 -18.62 6.39 -4.99
C PHE A 297 -17.73 7.59 -4.66
N ARG A 298 -18.38 8.71 -4.34
CA ARG A 298 -17.73 9.99 -3.97
C ARG A 298 -17.95 10.37 -2.51
N ARG A 299 -18.91 9.73 -1.84
CA ARG A 299 -19.27 9.99 -0.45
C ARG A 299 -19.41 8.68 0.31
N ILE A 300 -18.84 8.68 1.51
CA ILE A 300 -19.01 7.58 2.47
C ILE A 300 -19.60 8.14 3.75
N TYR A 301 -20.67 7.55 4.19
CA TYR A 301 -21.39 7.89 5.40
C TYR A 301 -21.20 6.80 6.45
N GLY A 302 -21.26 7.14 7.72
CA GLY A 302 -21.20 6.19 8.82
C GLY A 302 -21.68 6.79 10.14
N HIS A 303 -21.90 5.92 11.10
CA HIS A 303 -22.17 6.26 12.47
C HIS A 303 -20.96 5.86 13.30
N ALA A 304 -20.35 6.81 14.01
CA ALA A 304 -19.24 6.56 14.88
C ALA A 304 -19.64 6.74 16.35
N ARG A 305 -19.20 5.81 17.19
CA ARG A 305 -19.22 6.04 18.64
C ARG A 305 -18.38 7.29 18.94
N LYS A 306 -18.85 8.14 19.83
CA LYS A 306 -18.18 9.40 20.17
C LYS A 306 -16.75 9.20 20.69
N ASP A 307 -16.49 8.14 21.44
CA ASP A 307 -15.16 7.79 21.94
C ASP A 307 -14.19 7.32 20.83
N LEU A 308 -14.69 6.92 19.65
CA LEU A 308 -13.90 6.48 18.51
C LEU A 308 -13.77 7.54 17.39
N LEU A 309 -14.18 8.78 17.59
CA LEU A 309 -14.08 9.84 16.59
C LEU A 309 -12.66 10.03 16.06
N HIS A 310 -11.65 9.94 16.94
CA HIS A 310 -10.25 10.08 16.56
C HIS A 310 -9.80 8.97 15.60
N PHE A 311 -10.27 7.73 15.81
CA PHE A 311 -10.01 6.61 14.92
C PHE A 311 -10.55 6.88 13.51
N TRP A 312 -11.80 7.32 13.38
CA TRP A 312 -12.42 7.59 12.08
C TRP A 312 -11.83 8.80 11.36
N LYS A 313 -11.46 9.87 12.10
CA LYS A 313 -10.74 11.02 11.53
C LYS A 313 -9.42 10.66 10.86
N HIS A 314 -8.76 9.57 11.28
CA HIS A 314 -7.55 9.07 10.64
C HIS A 314 -7.75 8.64 9.18
N PHE A 315 -8.98 8.32 8.79
CA PHE A 315 -9.33 7.90 7.43
C PHE A 315 -9.96 9.01 6.57
N GLY A 316 -10.14 10.20 7.12
CA GLY A 316 -10.75 11.34 6.42
C GLY A 316 -12.18 11.66 6.87
N PHE A 317 -12.80 10.82 7.70
CA PHE A 317 -14.15 11.07 8.18
C PHE A 317 -14.21 12.29 9.10
N ASN A 318 -15.17 13.15 8.84
CA ASN A 318 -15.51 14.29 9.71
C ASN A 318 -16.94 14.14 10.20
N VAL A 319 -17.23 14.78 11.34
CA VAL A 319 -18.62 14.91 11.80
C VAL A 319 -19.38 15.67 10.72
N LYS A 320 -20.51 15.12 10.30
CA LYS A 320 -21.35 15.72 9.26
C LYS A 320 -21.91 17.05 9.74
N ASP A 321 -22.02 18.04 8.86
CA ASP A 321 -22.67 19.31 9.18
C ASP A 321 -24.12 19.04 9.60
N ASN A 322 -24.54 19.64 10.72
CA ASN A 322 -25.83 19.40 11.37
C ASN A 322 -26.06 17.91 11.72
N ALA A 323 -25.00 17.23 12.17
CA ALA A 323 -25.06 15.83 12.54
C ALA A 323 -26.09 15.56 13.63
N THR A 324 -26.86 14.50 13.49
CA THR A 324 -27.73 13.98 14.55
C THR A 324 -26.90 13.14 15.51
N GLU A 325 -27.02 13.43 16.79
CA GLU A 325 -26.53 12.57 17.85
C GLU A 325 -27.65 11.65 18.33
N PHE A 326 -27.33 10.40 18.57
CA PHE A 326 -28.31 9.42 19.01
C PHE A 326 -27.66 8.34 19.88
N ASP A 327 -28.47 7.77 20.73
CA ASP A 327 -28.08 6.61 21.55
C ASP A 327 -28.48 5.32 20.80
N PHE A 328 -27.61 4.33 20.85
CA PHE A 328 -27.86 3.00 20.36
C PHE A 328 -27.31 2.00 21.37
N SER A 329 -28.20 1.22 21.99
CA SER A 329 -27.86 0.27 23.07
C SER A 329 -27.06 0.90 24.23
N GLY A 330 -27.40 2.13 24.65
CA GLY A 330 -26.70 2.85 25.71
C GLY A 330 -25.33 3.42 25.31
N ILE A 331 -25.03 3.51 24.03
CA ILE A 331 -23.79 4.05 23.49
C ILE A 331 -24.10 5.26 22.59
N ASP A 332 -23.44 6.37 22.87
CA ASP A 332 -23.57 7.61 22.07
C ASP A 332 -22.88 7.50 20.70
N PHE A 333 -23.62 7.78 19.64
CA PHE A 333 -23.16 7.86 18.27
C PHE A 333 -23.36 9.25 17.65
N VAL A 334 -22.59 9.53 16.62
CA VAL A 334 -22.73 10.73 15.79
C VAL A 334 -22.54 10.38 14.31
N GLU A 335 -23.25 11.09 13.44
CA GLU A 335 -23.11 10.95 11.99
C GLU A 335 -21.75 11.48 11.51
N MET A 336 -21.10 10.70 10.64
CA MET A 336 -19.84 11.08 10.01
C MET A 336 -19.93 10.95 8.48
N LEU A 337 -19.20 11.81 7.81
CA LEU A 337 -19.10 11.84 6.35
C LEU A 337 -17.63 11.93 5.93
N ASP A 338 -17.28 11.25 4.85
CA ASP A 338 -16.00 11.38 4.14
C ASP A 338 -16.27 11.59 2.64
N GLU A 339 -15.60 12.60 2.05
CA GLU A 339 -15.61 12.82 0.60
C GLU A 339 -14.39 12.13 -0.02
N ILE A 340 -14.66 11.17 -0.88
CA ILE A 340 -13.63 10.35 -1.53
C ILE A 340 -13.58 10.59 -3.04
N HIS A 341 -12.47 10.24 -3.66
CA HIS A 341 -12.34 10.24 -5.11
C HIS A 341 -12.36 8.80 -5.64
N PRO A 342 -13.22 8.50 -6.65
CA PRO A 342 -13.19 7.22 -7.35
C PRO A 342 -11.79 6.90 -7.87
N THR A 343 -11.45 5.63 -8.00
CA THR A 343 -10.24 5.21 -8.72
C THR A 343 -10.40 5.50 -10.22
N ASN A 344 -9.29 5.71 -10.92
CA ASN A 344 -9.32 5.99 -12.36
C ASN A 344 -9.92 4.83 -13.19
N ASP A 345 -9.90 3.64 -12.62
CA ASP A 345 -10.43 2.39 -13.17
C ASP A 345 -11.69 1.91 -12.44
N ALA A 346 -12.41 2.84 -11.79
CA ALA A 346 -13.69 2.51 -11.16
C ALA A 346 -14.63 1.83 -12.14
N ILE A 347 -15.36 0.81 -11.65
CA ILE A 347 -16.29 0.04 -12.47
C ILE A 347 -17.38 0.97 -13.06
N SER A 348 -17.65 0.84 -14.34
CA SER A 348 -18.58 1.73 -15.07
C SER A 348 -19.30 1.00 -16.21
N LEU A 349 -20.33 1.61 -16.76
CA LEU A 349 -21.02 1.10 -17.96
C LEU A 349 -20.16 1.08 -19.21
N ALA A 350 -19.00 1.76 -19.21
CA ALA A 350 -18.05 1.73 -20.32
C ALA A 350 -17.10 0.52 -20.25
N ASP A 351 -17.12 -0.23 -19.16
CA ASP A 351 -16.31 -1.44 -19.01
C ASP A 351 -16.81 -2.58 -19.89
N SER A 352 -15.91 -3.51 -20.21
CA SER A 352 -16.28 -4.75 -20.87
C SER A 352 -17.35 -5.53 -20.07
N PRO A 353 -18.37 -6.13 -20.71
CA PRO A 353 -19.33 -6.99 -20.05
C PRO A 353 -18.65 -8.10 -19.20
N TYR A 354 -17.55 -8.64 -19.67
CA TYR A 354 -16.79 -9.66 -18.92
C TYR A 354 -16.25 -9.14 -17.58
N ARG A 355 -15.90 -7.84 -17.48
CA ARG A 355 -15.49 -7.23 -16.22
C ARG A 355 -16.69 -6.99 -15.30
N ILE A 356 -17.81 -6.53 -15.85
CA ILE A 356 -19.00 -6.18 -15.07
C ILE A 356 -19.64 -7.40 -14.41
N ILE A 357 -19.60 -8.57 -15.06
CA ILE A 357 -20.19 -9.82 -14.51
C ILE A 357 -19.32 -10.54 -13.49
N ARG A 358 -18.08 -10.06 -13.24
CA ARG A 358 -17.20 -10.66 -12.22
C ARG A 358 -17.81 -10.48 -10.82
N PRO A 359 -17.48 -11.37 -9.88
CA PRO A 359 -17.94 -11.23 -8.52
C PRO A 359 -17.55 -9.89 -7.90
N GLU A 360 -18.36 -9.40 -6.98
CA GLU A 360 -18.14 -8.14 -6.26
C GLU A 360 -16.70 -8.07 -5.68
N GLY A 361 -15.96 -7.00 -6.00
CA GLY A 361 -14.58 -6.83 -5.55
C GLY A 361 -13.53 -7.62 -6.33
N GLN A 362 -13.89 -8.49 -7.28
CA GLN A 362 -12.95 -9.29 -8.07
C GLN A 362 -12.74 -8.77 -9.50
N TRP A 363 -13.02 -7.50 -9.75
CA TRP A 363 -12.96 -6.90 -11.10
C TRP A 363 -11.55 -6.82 -11.70
N SER A 364 -10.51 -6.97 -10.89
CA SER A 364 -9.10 -7.00 -11.33
C SER A 364 -8.60 -8.41 -11.71
N ARG A 365 -9.36 -9.47 -11.47
CA ARG A 365 -9.02 -10.84 -11.80
C ARG A 365 -9.76 -11.32 -13.04
N PRO A 366 -9.18 -12.23 -13.86
CA PRO A 366 -9.93 -12.93 -14.89
C PRO A 366 -11.13 -13.68 -14.28
N GLY A 367 -12.29 -13.56 -14.91
CA GLY A 367 -13.50 -14.27 -14.49
C GLY A 367 -13.55 -15.68 -15.05
N ILE A 368 -14.52 -16.48 -14.55
CA ILE A 368 -14.75 -17.87 -15.00
C ILE A 368 -14.99 -17.96 -16.52
N LEU A 369 -15.73 -17.01 -17.10
CA LEU A 369 -16.04 -17.01 -18.53
C LEU A 369 -14.80 -16.73 -19.40
N GLU A 370 -13.88 -15.90 -18.93
CA GLU A 370 -12.61 -15.65 -19.66
C GLU A 370 -11.69 -16.86 -19.61
N GLY A 371 -11.67 -17.60 -18.49
CA GLY A 371 -10.93 -18.87 -18.36
C GLY A 371 -11.49 -19.98 -19.29
N ALA A 372 -12.80 -20.05 -19.44
CA ALA A 372 -13.44 -21.02 -20.34
C ALA A 372 -13.13 -20.75 -21.81
N MET A 373 -13.02 -19.46 -22.23
CA MET A 373 -12.63 -19.10 -23.60
C MET A 373 -11.16 -19.42 -23.91
N ALA A 374 -10.25 -19.25 -22.94
CA ALA A 374 -8.85 -19.58 -23.10
C ALA A 374 -8.60 -21.10 -23.19
N SER A 375 -9.49 -21.92 -22.68
CA SER A 375 -9.42 -23.40 -22.74
C SER A 375 -10.09 -23.98 -24.00
N ALA A 376 -10.79 -23.14 -24.79
CA ALA A 376 -11.50 -23.56 -26.00
C ALA A 376 -10.74 -23.16 -27.31
N LEU A 377 -9.59 -22.51 -27.21
CA LEU A 377 -8.62 -22.19 -28.26
C LEU A 377 -7.36 -23.06 -28.13
#